data_88f13d9b1e3daea5610efa4a2de25d20
#
_entry.id   88f13d9b1e3daea5610efa4a2de25d20
#
_cell.length_a   1.000
_cell.length_b   1.000
_cell.length_c   1.000
_cell.angle_alpha   90.00
_cell.angle_beta   90.00
_cell.angle_gamma   90.00
#
_symmetry.space_group_name_H-M   'P 1'
#
loop_
_entity.id
_entity.type
_entity.pdbx_description
1 polymer ?
#
loop_
_entity_poly.entity_id
_entity_poly.type
_entity_poly.pdbx_seq_one_letter_code
_entity_poly.pdbx_strand_id
1 'polypeptide(L)'
;MNKSRGRSEKERTGAALRAAAVIGALVLLVLFSGCSDRGKHILSRLMATQASQYEDEEISEEKVKELERHVKLFSEEVAELVKKKGKLGIYYRMLGMEYMNREMYGPAFETFLKALEIYPANHIIHYYTGLASSRLAETKPEEQERREVLENSAHYYEKAIELKGNYVEALYALSVLYVFELDRPYDAEKHLEKILSVKSDHYRAMFLLARIRVEQNRIEEAVEIYNEIGEKAKEQEMVDRARENRERLMRGDYDL
;
A
#
# COMPACT_ATOMS: atom_id res chain seq x y z
N MET A 1 21.24 18.35 -52.48
CA MET A 1 20.65 19.17 -51.41
C MET A 1 19.21 18.68 -51.10
N ASN A 2 19.04 17.48 -50.49
CA ASN A 2 17.67 17.03 -50.18
C ASN A 2 17.62 16.06 -48.96
N LYS A 3 18.59 16.13 -48.03
CA LYS A 3 18.62 15.27 -46.83
C LYS A 3 18.31 15.96 -45.50
N SER A 4 18.21 17.29 -45.49
CA SER A 4 17.95 18.09 -44.27
C SER A 4 16.46 18.38 -44.01
N ARG A 5 15.60 18.32 -45.02
CA ARG A 5 14.15 18.56 -44.84
C ARG A 5 13.42 17.38 -44.16
N GLY A 6 13.80 16.14 -44.41
CA GLY A 6 13.09 14.97 -43.89
C GLY A 6 13.33 14.69 -42.39
N ARG A 7 14.40 15.25 -41.80
CA ARG A 7 14.70 15.06 -40.37
C ARG A 7 13.89 16.00 -39.47
N SER A 8 13.62 17.21 -39.96
CA SER A 8 12.78 18.21 -39.25
C SER A 8 11.32 17.78 -39.16
N GLU A 9 10.80 17.15 -40.21
CA GLU A 9 9.40 16.70 -40.26
C GLU A 9 9.10 15.50 -39.34
N LYS A 10 10.03 14.53 -39.23
CA LYS A 10 9.92 13.41 -38.28
C LYS A 10 10.06 13.81 -36.83
N GLU A 11 10.87 14.82 -36.53
CA GLU A 11 11.00 15.33 -35.15
C GLU A 11 9.75 16.14 -34.73
N ARG A 12 9.15 16.89 -35.67
CA ARG A 12 7.89 17.64 -35.45
C ARG A 12 6.70 16.71 -35.26
N THR A 13 6.57 15.64 -36.05
CA THR A 13 5.50 14.65 -35.90
C THR A 13 5.65 13.85 -34.61
N GLY A 14 6.88 13.53 -34.18
CA GLY A 14 7.15 12.84 -32.90
C GLY A 14 6.82 13.69 -31.68
N ALA A 15 7.06 15.00 -31.73
CA ALA A 15 6.70 15.92 -30.64
C ALA A 15 5.18 16.12 -30.56
N ALA A 16 4.49 16.25 -31.69
CA ALA A 16 3.03 16.37 -31.75
C ALA A 16 2.31 15.10 -31.24
N LEU A 17 2.83 13.91 -31.57
CA LEU A 17 2.27 12.64 -31.05
C LEU A 17 2.47 12.49 -29.52
N ARG A 18 3.61 12.93 -29.00
CA ARG A 18 3.87 12.90 -27.55
C ARG A 18 3.00 13.90 -26.79
N ALA A 19 2.79 15.10 -27.35
CA ALA A 19 1.88 16.08 -26.78
C ALA A 19 0.43 15.58 -26.79
N ALA A 20 -0.03 14.96 -27.87
CA ALA A 20 -1.36 14.37 -27.97
C ALA A 20 -1.57 13.20 -26.98
N ALA A 21 -0.55 12.37 -26.74
CA ALA A 21 -0.61 11.29 -25.76
C ALA A 21 -0.68 11.80 -24.32
N VAL A 22 0.05 12.86 -23.98
CA VAL A 22 0.00 13.49 -22.64
C VAL A 22 -1.35 14.16 -22.39
N ILE A 23 -1.91 14.82 -23.40
CA ILE A 23 -3.24 15.46 -23.31
C ILE A 23 -4.32 14.39 -23.22
N GLY A 24 -4.22 13.28 -23.95
CA GLY A 24 -5.14 12.14 -23.86
C GLY A 24 -5.14 11.48 -22.48
N ALA A 25 -3.98 11.33 -21.85
CA ALA A 25 -3.86 10.79 -20.50
C ALA A 25 -4.45 11.73 -19.43
N LEU A 26 -4.27 13.04 -19.58
CA LEU A 26 -4.87 14.07 -18.70
C LEU A 26 -6.41 14.11 -18.83
N VAL A 27 -6.93 13.97 -20.04
CA VAL A 27 -8.38 13.92 -20.30
C VAL A 27 -9.01 12.67 -19.71
N LEU A 28 -8.35 11.51 -19.82
CA LEU A 28 -8.80 10.25 -19.17
C LEU A 28 -8.83 10.37 -17.64
N LEU A 29 -7.82 10.98 -17.02
CA LEU A 29 -7.79 11.21 -15.57
C LEU A 29 -8.94 12.10 -15.07
N VAL A 30 -9.36 13.09 -15.86
CA VAL A 30 -10.48 14.00 -15.51
C VAL A 30 -11.85 13.33 -15.73
N LEU A 31 -11.98 12.41 -16.68
CA LEU A 31 -13.23 11.70 -16.96
C LEU A 31 -13.57 10.64 -15.92
N PHE A 32 -12.55 10.07 -15.21
CA PHE A 32 -12.75 9.10 -14.14
C PHE A 32 -12.99 9.72 -12.75
N SER A 33 -12.70 11.00 -12.56
CA SER A 33 -13.02 11.72 -11.32
C SER A 33 -14.34 12.42 -11.51
N GLY A 34 -15.43 11.93 -10.91
CA GLY A 34 -16.79 12.50 -10.99
C GLY A 34 -16.79 14.03 -11.01
N CYS A 35 -16.85 14.60 -12.21
CA CYS A 35 -16.67 16.03 -12.46
C CYS A 35 -17.85 16.84 -11.93
N SER A 36 -17.58 17.71 -10.97
CA SER A 36 -18.45 18.86 -10.73
C SER A 36 -18.52 19.72 -12.01
N ASP A 37 -19.60 20.51 -12.19
CA ASP A 37 -19.79 21.37 -13.39
C ASP A 37 -18.62 22.34 -13.64
N ARG A 38 -17.83 22.68 -12.60
CA ARG A 38 -16.58 23.43 -12.72
C ARG A 38 -15.50 22.70 -13.53
N GLY A 39 -15.34 21.39 -13.34
CA GLY A 39 -14.38 20.58 -14.10
C GLY A 39 -14.73 20.52 -15.58
N LYS A 40 -16.01 20.45 -15.92
CA LYS A 40 -16.49 20.49 -17.32
C LYS A 40 -16.22 21.83 -17.98
N HIS A 41 -16.33 22.92 -17.24
CA HIS A 41 -16.04 24.28 -17.74
C HIS A 41 -14.54 24.49 -17.99
N ILE A 42 -13.68 23.94 -17.15
CA ILE A 42 -12.22 23.97 -17.34
C ILE A 42 -11.84 23.13 -18.57
N LEU A 43 -12.41 21.94 -18.69
CA LEU A 43 -12.16 21.03 -19.81
C LEU A 43 -12.63 21.64 -21.14
N SER A 44 -13.83 22.26 -21.19
CA SER A 44 -14.33 22.91 -22.39
C SER A 44 -13.49 24.13 -22.83
N ARG A 45 -12.95 24.88 -21.85
CA ARG A 45 -11.99 25.96 -22.14
C ARG A 45 -10.64 25.43 -22.62
N LEU A 46 -10.10 24.36 -22.01
CA LEU A 46 -8.87 23.71 -22.46
C LEU A 46 -9.02 23.13 -23.88
N MET A 47 -10.17 22.53 -24.19
CA MET A 47 -10.46 22.00 -25.53
C MET A 47 -10.68 23.14 -26.57
N ALA A 48 -11.25 24.26 -26.16
CA ALA A 48 -11.41 25.44 -27.03
C ALA A 48 -10.08 26.16 -27.37
N THR A 49 -9.04 25.93 -26.56
CA THR A 49 -7.66 26.41 -26.81
C THR A 49 -6.80 25.39 -27.58
N GLN A 50 -7.42 24.32 -28.14
CA GLN A 50 -6.66 23.35 -28.92
C GLN A 50 -6.09 23.97 -30.19
N ALA A 51 -4.87 24.00 -30.15
CA ALA A 51 -3.70 23.86 -31.04
C ALA A 51 -3.85 23.93 -32.57
N SER A 52 -5.00 24.14 -33.15
CA SER A 52 -5.14 24.27 -34.63
C SER A 52 -4.98 25.71 -35.16
N GLN A 53 -4.73 26.69 -34.28
CA GLN A 53 -4.58 28.09 -34.66
C GLN A 53 -3.16 28.68 -34.54
N TYR A 54 -2.17 27.87 -34.11
CA TYR A 54 -0.84 28.39 -33.79
C TYR A 54 0.27 27.96 -34.77
N GLU A 55 -0.06 27.60 -36.00
CA GLU A 55 1.00 27.10 -36.89
C GLU A 55 1.85 28.18 -37.53
N ASP A 56 1.47 29.46 -37.59
CA ASP A 56 2.28 30.48 -38.27
C ASP A 56 2.17 31.94 -37.76
N GLU A 57 1.60 32.22 -36.58
CA GLU A 57 1.58 33.58 -36.02
C GLU A 57 2.73 33.80 -35.01
N GLU A 58 3.52 34.84 -35.22
CA GLU A 58 4.49 35.34 -34.24
C GLU A 58 3.72 35.74 -32.97
N ILE A 59 3.92 34.98 -31.89
CA ILE A 59 3.20 35.17 -30.62
C ILE A 59 3.62 36.52 -30.01
N SER A 60 2.69 37.48 -29.96
CA SER A 60 2.94 38.80 -29.39
C SER A 60 3.26 38.70 -27.88
N GLU A 61 4.06 39.65 -27.34
CA GLU A 61 4.35 39.72 -25.89
C GLU A 61 3.08 39.81 -25.04
N GLU A 62 2.04 40.43 -25.52
CA GLU A 62 0.74 40.54 -24.86
C GLU A 62 0.09 39.15 -24.71
N LYS A 63 0.18 38.34 -25.77
CA LYS A 63 -0.34 36.97 -25.76
C LYS A 63 0.44 36.05 -24.80
N VAL A 64 1.75 36.24 -24.74
CA VAL A 64 2.58 35.53 -23.74
C VAL A 64 2.13 35.89 -22.32
N LYS A 65 1.97 37.16 -21.98
CA LYS A 65 1.50 37.64 -20.68
C LYS A 65 0.09 37.14 -20.34
N GLU A 66 -0.79 37.07 -21.32
CA GLU A 66 -2.13 36.49 -21.12
C GLU A 66 -2.05 35.00 -20.79
N LEU A 67 -1.25 34.23 -21.52
CA LEU A 67 -1.03 32.82 -21.28
C LEU A 67 -0.37 32.53 -19.90
N GLU A 68 0.64 33.30 -19.53
CA GLU A 68 1.29 33.22 -18.22
C GLU A 68 0.28 33.47 -17.09
N ARG A 69 -0.57 34.47 -17.23
CA ARG A 69 -1.64 34.74 -16.25
C ARG A 69 -2.62 33.57 -16.13
N HIS A 70 -3.03 32.97 -17.26
CA HIS A 70 -3.91 31.81 -17.24
C HIS A 70 -3.23 30.58 -16.63
N VAL A 71 -1.96 30.32 -16.95
CA VAL A 71 -1.17 29.24 -16.34
C VAL A 71 -1.12 29.43 -14.83
N LYS A 72 -0.82 30.63 -14.34
CA LYS A 72 -0.79 30.92 -12.92
C LYS A 72 -2.14 30.68 -12.25
N LEU A 73 -3.22 31.21 -12.81
CA LEU A 73 -4.58 31.05 -12.27
C LEU A 73 -4.97 29.58 -12.16
N PHE A 74 -4.81 28.81 -13.26
CA PHE A 74 -5.17 27.39 -13.26
C PHE A 74 -4.25 26.56 -12.37
N SER A 75 -2.96 26.91 -12.24
CA SER A 75 -2.05 26.20 -11.35
C SER A 75 -2.46 26.37 -9.88
N GLU A 76 -2.94 27.56 -9.47
CA GLU A 76 -3.45 27.83 -8.13
C GLU A 76 -4.75 27.02 -7.84
N GLU A 77 -5.69 26.97 -8.83
CA GLU A 77 -6.91 26.15 -8.70
C GLU A 77 -6.60 24.65 -8.58
N VAL A 78 -5.68 24.13 -9.39
CA VAL A 78 -5.24 22.73 -9.33
C VAL A 78 -4.59 22.44 -7.99
N ALA A 79 -3.71 23.31 -7.49
CA ALA A 79 -3.07 23.13 -6.20
C ALA A 79 -4.09 23.04 -5.05
N GLU A 80 -5.13 23.87 -5.08
CA GLU A 80 -6.21 23.82 -4.07
C GLU A 80 -7.03 22.52 -4.16
N LEU A 81 -7.32 22.03 -5.36
CA LEU A 81 -8.00 20.75 -5.57
C LEU A 81 -7.16 19.57 -5.07
N VAL A 82 -5.86 19.56 -5.34
CA VAL A 82 -4.92 18.53 -4.84
C VAL A 82 -4.89 18.53 -3.32
N LYS A 83 -4.84 19.71 -2.68
CA LYS A 83 -4.90 19.86 -1.23
C LYS A 83 -6.20 19.32 -0.63
N LYS A 84 -7.34 19.60 -1.25
CA LYS A 84 -8.66 19.07 -0.82
C LYS A 84 -8.72 17.57 -0.96
N LYS A 85 -8.24 17.00 -2.08
CA LYS A 85 -8.14 15.56 -2.29
C LYS A 85 -7.26 14.89 -1.23
N GLY A 86 -6.11 15.49 -0.89
CA GLY A 86 -5.25 15.01 0.16
C GLY A 86 -5.94 14.94 1.53
N LYS A 87 -6.65 16.02 1.92
CA LYS A 87 -7.44 16.01 3.16
C LYS A 87 -8.50 14.91 3.17
N LEU A 88 -9.19 14.68 2.05
CA LEU A 88 -10.17 13.61 1.91
C LEU A 88 -9.57 12.23 2.18
N GLY A 89 -8.36 11.95 1.66
CA GLY A 89 -7.67 10.68 1.91
C GLY A 89 -7.31 10.48 3.40
N ILE A 90 -6.93 11.56 4.09
CA ILE A 90 -6.72 11.51 5.55
C ILE A 90 -8.03 11.16 6.28
N TYR A 91 -9.14 11.78 5.90
CA TYR A 91 -10.45 11.48 6.52
C TYR A 91 -10.92 10.05 6.22
N TYR A 92 -10.69 9.52 5.01
CA TYR A 92 -10.97 8.11 4.74
C TYR A 92 -10.15 7.19 5.64
N ARG A 93 -8.85 7.43 5.82
CA ARG A 93 -8.03 6.64 6.74
C ARG A 93 -8.57 6.70 8.18
N MET A 94 -8.91 7.89 8.67
CA MET A 94 -9.46 8.05 10.03
C MET A 94 -10.80 7.34 10.19
N LEU A 95 -11.69 7.44 9.19
CA LEU A 95 -12.98 6.77 9.20
C LEU A 95 -12.81 5.24 9.14
N GLY A 96 -11.88 4.74 8.32
CA GLY A 96 -11.56 3.32 8.29
C GLY A 96 -11.09 2.79 9.64
N MET A 97 -10.23 3.54 10.33
CA MET A 97 -9.79 3.18 11.70
C MET A 97 -10.96 3.18 12.71
N GLU A 98 -11.87 4.15 12.59
CA GLU A 98 -13.05 4.18 13.47
C GLU A 98 -13.99 2.98 13.20
N TYR A 99 -14.15 2.58 11.94
CA TYR A 99 -14.86 1.34 11.61
C TYR A 99 -14.17 0.10 12.17
N MET A 100 -12.82 0.03 12.13
CA MET A 100 -12.06 -1.05 12.78
C MET A 100 -12.33 -1.12 14.29
N ASN A 101 -12.33 0.03 14.98
CA ASN A 101 -12.60 0.10 16.42
C ASN A 101 -14.02 -0.37 16.78
N ARG A 102 -14.96 -0.26 15.84
CA ARG A 102 -16.35 -0.71 15.99
C ARG A 102 -16.58 -2.11 15.42
N GLU A 103 -15.54 -2.83 15.06
CA GLU A 103 -15.59 -4.18 14.46
C GLU A 103 -16.40 -4.24 13.14
N MET A 104 -16.56 -3.10 12.48
CA MET A 104 -17.22 -2.97 11.18
C MET A 104 -16.22 -3.21 10.05
N TYR A 105 -15.73 -4.44 9.92
CA TYR A 105 -14.57 -4.77 9.09
C TYR A 105 -14.80 -4.58 7.59
N GLY A 106 -16.01 -4.89 7.08
CA GLY A 106 -16.39 -4.63 5.69
C GLY A 106 -16.35 -3.14 5.32
N PRO A 107 -17.08 -2.27 6.03
CA PRO A 107 -17.00 -0.82 5.88
C PRO A 107 -15.57 -0.24 6.08
N ALA A 108 -14.78 -0.81 7.00
CA ALA A 108 -13.38 -0.41 7.19
C ALA A 108 -12.55 -0.69 5.96
N PHE A 109 -12.62 -1.91 5.43
CA PHE A 109 -11.91 -2.33 4.21
C PHE A 109 -12.22 -1.41 3.02
N GLU A 110 -13.52 -1.22 2.71
CA GLU A 110 -13.97 -0.33 1.63
C GLU A 110 -13.46 1.11 1.80
N THR A 111 -13.42 1.59 3.04
CA THR A 111 -12.97 2.95 3.33
C THR A 111 -11.45 3.09 3.18
N PHE A 112 -10.68 2.08 3.58
CA PHE A 112 -9.23 2.06 3.34
C PHE A 112 -8.90 1.97 1.84
N LEU A 113 -9.69 1.23 1.04
CA LEU A 113 -9.52 1.23 -0.41
C LEU A 113 -9.66 2.64 -1.01
N LYS A 114 -10.67 3.42 -0.58
CA LYS A 114 -10.82 4.82 -0.98
C LYS A 114 -9.63 5.69 -0.56
N ALA A 115 -9.04 5.41 0.60
CA ALA A 115 -7.82 6.09 1.02
C ALA A 115 -6.62 5.72 0.14
N LEU A 116 -6.49 4.46 -0.29
CA LEU A 116 -5.44 3.99 -1.20
C LEU A 116 -5.56 4.59 -2.61
N GLU A 117 -6.77 4.88 -3.11
CA GLU A 117 -6.96 5.62 -4.37
C GLU A 117 -6.30 7.01 -4.35
N ILE A 118 -6.15 7.58 -3.17
CA ILE A 118 -5.52 8.90 -2.98
C ILE A 118 -4.04 8.78 -2.61
N TYR A 119 -3.70 7.78 -1.81
CA TYR A 119 -2.36 7.53 -1.29
C TYR A 119 -1.87 6.11 -1.58
N PRO A 120 -1.67 5.74 -2.86
CA PRO A 120 -1.35 4.35 -3.25
C PRO A 120 0.00 3.85 -2.72
N ALA A 121 0.93 4.76 -2.38
CA ALA A 121 2.25 4.41 -1.84
C ALA A 121 2.33 4.54 -0.30
N ASN A 122 1.21 4.51 0.41
CA ASN A 122 1.20 4.63 1.86
C ASN A 122 1.18 3.25 2.52
N HIS A 123 2.34 2.79 3.02
CA HIS A 123 2.50 1.50 3.69
C HIS A 123 1.57 1.30 4.89
N ILE A 124 1.24 2.38 5.63
CA ILE A 124 0.34 2.29 6.79
C ILE A 124 -1.10 1.99 6.34
N ILE A 125 -1.57 2.62 5.26
CA ILE A 125 -2.92 2.35 4.76
C ILE A 125 -2.99 0.93 4.20
N HIS A 126 -1.98 0.46 3.47
CA HIS A 126 -1.90 -0.94 3.04
C HIS A 126 -1.97 -1.92 4.21
N TYR A 127 -1.21 -1.68 5.28
CA TYR A 127 -1.28 -2.49 6.49
C TYR A 127 -2.68 -2.56 7.08
N TYR A 128 -3.35 -1.41 7.28
CA TYR A 128 -4.71 -1.39 7.82
C TYR A 128 -5.75 -1.99 6.86
N THR A 129 -5.55 -1.89 5.54
CA THR A 129 -6.38 -2.59 4.55
C THR A 129 -6.24 -4.10 4.71
N GLY A 130 -5.02 -4.61 4.85
CA GLY A 130 -4.75 -6.01 5.14
C GLY A 130 -5.38 -6.45 6.46
N LEU A 131 -5.26 -5.66 7.53
CA LEU A 131 -5.85 -5.96 8.83
C LEU A 131 -7.38 -6.00 8.76
N ALA A 132 -8.02 -5.06 8.06
CA ALA A 132 -9.46 -5.06 7.86
C ALA A 132 -9.92 -6.29 7.06
N SER A 133 -9.17 -6.67 6.01
CA SER A 133 -9.42 -7.87 5.23
C SER A 133 -9.29 -9.14 6.07
N SER A 134 -8.24 -9.28 6.87
CA SER A 134 -8.03 -10.43 7.76
C SER A 134 -9.21 -10.59 8.75
N ARG A 135 -9.63 -9.51 9.38
CA ARG A 135 -10.79 -9.51 10.28
C ARG A 135 -12.12 -9.78 9.56
N LEU A 136 -12.27 -9.28 8.33
CA LEU A 136 -13.43 -9.57 7.50
C LEU A 136 -13.54 -11.06 7.17
N ALA A 137 -12.41 -11.75 6.96
CA ALA A 137 -12.38 -13.18 6.70
C ALA A 137 -12.98 -14.01 7.83
N GLU A 138 -12.85 -13.56 9.08
CA GLU A 138 -13.47 -14.23 10.26
C GLU A 138 -15.00 -14.25 10.20
N THR A 139 -15.63 -13.36 9.42
CA THR A 139 -17.07 -13.28 9.23
C THR A 139 -17.58 -14.13 8.07
N LYS A 140 -16.70 -14.80 7.32
CA LYS A 140 -17.06 -15.59 6.14
C LYS A 140 -17.35 -17.03 6.54
N PRO A 141 -18.57 -17.54 6.28
CA PRO A 141 -18.93 -18.91 6.64
C PRO A 141 -18.33 -19.96 5.70
N GLU A 142 -18.14 -19.61 4.42
CA GLU A 142 -17.60 -20.51 3.41
C GLU A 142 -16.07 -20.47 3.40
N GLU A 143 -15.45 -21.63 3.58
CA GLU A 143 -13.98 -21.76 3.69
C GLU A 143 -13.25 -21.21 2.45
N GLN A 144 -13.80 -21.41 1.26
CA GLN A 144 -13.20 -20.88 0.03
C GLN A 144 -13.26 -19.37 0.00
N GLU A 145 -14.40 -18.75 0.33
CA GLU A 145 -14.55 -17.30 0.39
C GLU A 145 -13.63 -16.71 1.48
N ARG A 146 -13.56 -17.36 2.64
CA ARG A 146 -12.68 -16.98 3.72
C ARG A 146 -11.21 -16.98 3.26
N ARG A 147 -10.77 -18.04 2.58
CA ARG A 147 -9.40 -18.15 2.05
C ARG A 147 -9.08 -17.07 1.02
N GLU A 148 -9.99 -16.76 0.11
CA GLU A 148 -9.82 -15.67 -0.87
C GLU A 148 -9.63 -14.31 -0.18
N VAL A 149 -10.39 -14.04 0.88
CA VAL A 149 -10.26 -12.81 1.66
C VAL A 149 -8.94 -12.78 2.46
N LEU A 150 -8.45 -13.94 2.96
CA LEU A 150 -7.15 -14.04 3.62
C LEU A 150 -5.98 -13.85 2.66
N GLU A 151 -6.04 -14.38 1.44
CA GLU A 151 -5.03 -14.12 0.40
C GLU A 151 -5.00 -12.63 0.00
N ASN A 152 -6.17 -11.98 -0.07
CA ASN A 152 -6.23 -10.52 -0.23
C ASN A 152 -5.54 -9.78 0.93
N SER A 153 -5.75 -10.23 2.17
CA SER A 153 -5.06 -9.67 3.34
C SER A 153 -3.54 -9.78 3.19
N ALA A 154 -3.05 -10.98 2.80
CA ALA A 154 -1.62 -11.22 2.56
C ALA A 154 -1.06 -10.24 1.52
N HIS A 155 -1.76 -10.06 0.40
CA HIS A 155 -1.38 -9.12 -0.64
C HIS A 155 -1.18 -7.68 -0.11
N TYR A 156 -2.10 -7.18 0.72
CA TYR A 156 -1.96 -5.84 1.27
C TYR A 156 -0.82 -5.72 2.30
N TYR A 157 -0.57 -6.75 3.11
CA TYR A 157 0.60 -6.77 4.00
C TYR A 157 1.91 -6.82 3.20
N GLU A 158 1.98 -7.62 2.14
CA GLU A 158 3.13 -7.66 1.24
C GLU A 158 3.40 -6.30 0.60
N LYS A 159 2.35 -5.58 0.14
CA LYS A 159 2.47 -4.22 -0.37
C LYS A 159 2.98 -3.24 0.68
N ALA A 160 2.54 -3.35 1.93
CA ALA A 160 3.08 -2.54 3.02
C ALA A 160 4.57 -2.80 3.25
N ILE A 161 5.01 -4.06 3.19
CA ILE A 161 6.41 -4.49 3.33
C ILE A 161 7.25 -4.05 2.12
N GLU A 162 6.71 -4.16 0.90
CA GLU A 162 7.35 -3.68 -0.33
C GLU A 162 7.66 -2.18 -0.25
N LEU A 163 6.70 -1.39 0.25
CA LEU A 163 6.85 0.06 0.43
C LEU A 163 7.79 0.42 1.60
N LYS A 164 7.85 -0.40 2.64
CA LYS A 164 8.70 -0.21 3.82
C LYS A 164 9.21 -1.55 4.33
N GLY A 165 10.36 -1.98 3.84
CA GLY A 165 10.92 -3.31 4.04
C GLY A 165 11.18 -3.75 5.49
N ASN A 166 11.21 -2.82 6.45
CA ASN A 166 11.37 -3.08 7.89
C ASN A 166 10.13 -2.68 8.71
N TYR A 167 8.94 -2.70 8.10
CA TYR A 167 7.70 -2.40 8.80
C TYR A 167 7.26 -3.60 9.64
N VAL A 168 7.68 -3.61 10.90
CA VAL A 168 7.56 -4.73 11.84
C VAL A 168 6.11 -5.18 12.01
N GLU A 169 5.17 -4.25 12.06
CA GLU A 169 3.74 -4.54 12.21
C GLU A 169 3.20 -5.36 11.04
N ALA A 170 3.56 -5.01 9.80
CA ALA A 170 3.11 -5.75 8.61
C ALA A 170 3.84 -7.10 8.48
N LEU A 171 5.15 -7.13 8.76
CA LEU A 171 5.93 -8.38 8.78
C LEU A 171 5.34 -9.38 9.77
N TYR A 172 5.00 -8.94 10.98
CA TYR A 172 4.42 -9.81 12.00
C TYR A 172 3.00 -10.25 11.65
N ALA A 173 2.14 -9.33 11.21
CA ALA A 173 0.77 -9.67 10.81
C ALA A 173 0.73 -10.68 9.66
N LEU A 174 1.61 -10.51 8.64
CA LEU A 174 1.74 -11.46 7.55
C LEU A 174 2.25 -12.83 8.03
N SER A 175 3.21 -12.84 8.95
CA SER A 175 3.71 -14.09 9.52
C SER A 175 2.64 -14.86 10.28
N VAL A 176 1.84 -14.17 11.08
CA VAL A 176 0.69 -14.76 11.80
C VAL A 176 -0.33 -15.32 10.79
N LEU A 177 -0.66 -14.56 9.76
CA LEU A 177 -1.59 -14.98 8.71
C LEU A 177 -1.10 -16.25 7.99
N TYR A 178 0.18 -16.30 7.63
CA TYR A 178 0.76 -17.46 6.96
C TYR A 178 0.77 -18.72 7.85
N VAL A 179 1.10 -18.58 9.12
CA VAL A 179 1.20 -19.73 10.03
C VAL A 179 -0.19 -20.27 10.41
N PHE A 180 -1.12 -19.41 10.77
CA PHE A 180 -2.37 -19.85 11.40
C PHE A 180 -3.57 -19.94 10.44
N GLU A 181 -3.54 -19.21 9.31
CA GLU A 181 -4.71 -19.08 8.45
C GLU A 181 -4.49 -19.65 7.04
N LEU A 182 -3.27 -19.59 6.53
CA LEU A 182 -2.95 -19.98 5.16
C LEU A 182 -2.15 -21.28 5.06
N ASP A 183 -1.75 -21.88 6.20
CA ASP A 183 -0.93 -23.10 6.25
C ASP A 183 0.38 -22.98 5.45
N ARG A 184 1.06 -21.85 5.61
CA ARG A 184 2.31 -21.50 4.91
C ARG A 184 3.42 -21.09 5.90
N PRO A 185 3.74 -21.89 6.91
CA PRO A 185 4.68 -21.51 7.99
C PRO A 185 6.09 -21.20 7.45
N TYR A 186 6.53 -21.85 6.39
CA TYR A 186 7.85 -21.60 5.79
C TYR A 186 7.96 -20.20 5.15
N ASP A 187 6.87 -19.67 4.62
CA ASP A 187 6.85 -18.30 4.07
C ASP A 187 6.96 -17.25 5.18
N ALA A 188 6.52 -17.55 6.39
CA ALA A 188 6.61 -16.67 7.55
C ALA A 188 8.04 -16.54 8.09
N GLU A 189 8.86 -17.56 7.99
CA GLU A 189 10.19 -17.63 8.61
C GLU A 189 11.07 -16.44 8.28
N LYS A 190 11.21 -16.12 6.98
CA LYS A 190 12.01 -14.98 6.51
C LYS A 190 11.54 -13.61 7.05
N HIS A 191 10.23 -13.48 7.28
CA HIS A 191 9.66 -12.25 7.83
C HIS A 191 9.95 -12.12 9.32
N LEU A 192 9.87 -13.25 10.07
CA LEU A 192 10.20 -13.30 11.49
C LEU A 192 11.69 -13.02 11.73
N GLU A 193 12.57 -13.63 10.96
CA GLU A 193 14.01 -13.33 11.00
C GLU A 193 14.29 -11.86 10.69
N LYS A 194 13.58 -11.28 9.71
CA LYS A 194 13.68 -9.85 9.41
C LYS A 194 13.24 -8.99 10.59
N ILE A 195 12.15 -9.35 11.29
CA ILE A 195 11.72 -8.65 12.50
C ILE A 195 12.83 -8.69 13.54
N LEU A 196 13.39 -9.87 13.83
CA LEU A 196 14.40 -10.05 14.85
C LEU A 196 15.72 -9.35 14.51
N SER A 197 16.04 -9.19 13.23
CA SER A 197 17.19 -8.38 12.79
C SER A 197 17.04 -6.89 13.09
N VAL A 198 15.80 -6.38 13.17
CA VAL A 198 15.48 -4.96 13.46
C VAL A 198 15.18 -4.76 14.95
N LYS A 199 14.49 -5.72 15.54
CA LYS A 199 14.03 -5.68 16.92
C LYS A 199 14.23 -7.06 17.55
N SER A 200 15.42 -7.29 18.12
CA SER A 200 15.82 -8.59 18.69
C SER A 200 15.00 -9.00 19.91
N ASP A 201 14.34 -8.06 20.59
CA ASP A 201 13.46 -8.28 21.74
C ASP A 201 11.96 -8.39 21.36
N HIS A 202 11.67 -8.75 20.12
CA HIS A 202 10.28 -8.98 19.68
C HIS A 202 9.83 -10.39 20.06
N TYR A 203 9.57 -10.63 21.33
CA TYR A 203 9.31 -11.99 21.90
C TYR A 203 8.16 -12.72 21.19
N ARG A 204 7.11 -12.02 20.76
CA ARG A 204 6.01 -12.66 20.00
C ARG A 204 6.50 -13.25 18.67
N ALA A 205 7.43 -12.59 17.98
CA ALA A 205 8.04 -13.14 16.77
C ALA A 205 8.96 -14.33 17.08
N MET A 206 9.70 -14.28 18.21
CA MET A 206 10.51 -15.40 18.68
C MET A 206 9.66 -16.63 18.98
N PHE A 207 8.54 -16.48 19.69
CA PHE A 207 7.61 -17.59 19.94
C PHE A 207 7.08 -18.21 18.65
N LEU A 208 6.71 -17.37 17.67
CA LEU A 208 6.20 -17.87 16.39
C LEU A 208 7.30 -18.55 15.57
N LEU A 209 8.52 -18.04 15.62
CA LEU A 209 9.68 -18.68 14.98
C LEU A 209 10.01 -20.02 15.63
N ALA A 210 10.00 -20.09 16.96
CA ALA A 210 10.22 -21.35 17.70
C ALA A 210 9.19 -22.41 17.30
N ARG A 211 7.91 -22.03 17.17
CA ARG A 211 6.87 -22.93 16.67
C ARG A 211 7.20 -23.49 15.29
N ILE A 212 7.60 -22.62 14.35
CA ILE A 212 8.02 -23.06 13.00
C ILE A 212 9.21 -24.00 13.07
N ARG A 213 10.19 -23.76 13.95
CA ARG A 213 11.32 -24.68 14.17
C ARG A 213 10.86 -26.06 14.65
N VAL A 214 9.88 -26.12 15.54
CA VAL A 214 9.29 -27.39 15.98
C VAL A 214 8.62 -28.11 14.80
N GLU A 215 7.81 -27.45 14.01
CA GLU A 215 7.16 -28.01 12.82
C GLU A 215 8.19 -28.52 11.78
N GLN A 216 9.38 -27.90 11.72
CA GLN A 216 10.52 -28.32 10.91
C GLN A 216 11.35 -29.46 11.53
N ASN A 217 10.98 -29.96 12.69
CA ASN A 217 11.77 -30.92 13.51
C ASN A 217 13.17 -30.38 13.92
N ARG A 218 13.29 -29.04 14.03
CA ARG A 218 14.50 -28.31 14.49
C ARG A 218 14.36 -27.99 15.98
N ILE A 219 14.24 -29.03 16.80
CA ILE A 219 13.84 -28.92 18.21
C ILE A 219 14.88 -28.14 19.02
N GLU A 220 16.18 -28.39 18.77
CA GLU A 220 17.27 -27.74 19.48
C GLU A 220 17.23 -26.21 19.28
N GLU A 221 16.96 -25.74 18.06
CA GLU A 221 16.87 -24.34 17.80
C GLU A 221 15.63 -23.69 18.47
N ALA A 222 14.51 -24.39 18.50
CA ALA A 222 13.34 -23.93 19.25
C ALA A 222 13.62 -23.80 20.75
N VAL A 223 14.35 -24.76 21.35
CA VAL A 223 14.78 -24.70 22.73
C VAL A 223 15.73 -23.53 22.99
N GLU A 224 16.68 -23.26 22.09
CA GLU A 224 17.56 -22.09 22.17
C GLU A 224 16.76 -20.77 22.17
N ILE A 225 15.77 -20.63 21.28
CA ILE A 225 14.90 -19.46 21.25
C ILE A 225 14.13 -19.29 22.57
N TYR A 226 13.58 -20.37 23.14
CA TYR A 226 12.89 -20.28 24.44
C TYR A 226 13.83 -19.94 25.59
N ASN A 227 15.07 -20.45 25.60
CA ASN A 227 16.08 -20.06 26.57
C ASN A 227 16.36 -18.54 26.46
N GLU A 228 16.56 -18.03 25.25
CA GLU A 228 16.82 -16.62 25.03
C GLU A 228 15.66 -15.73 25.52
N ILE A 229 14.40 -16.12 25.27
CA ILE A 229 13.24 -15.40 25.81
C ILE A 229 13.28 -15.45 27.35
N GLY A 230 13.52 -16.62 27.95
CA GLY A 230 13.55 -16.81 29.40
C GLY A 230 14.63 -15.98 30.10
N GLU A 231 15.75 -15.70 29.42
CA GLU A 231 16.87 -14.91 29.95
C GLU A 231 16.66 -13.39 29.78
N LYS A 232 16.02 -12.96 28.65
CA LYS A 232 15.98 -11.57 28.25
C LYS A 232 14.64 -10.86 28.47
N ALA A 233 13.55 -11.62 28.54
CA ALA A 233 12.22 -11.01 28.71
C ALA A 233 12.06 -10.45 30.13
N LYS A 234 11.46 -9.27 30.20
CA LYS A 234 11.17 -8.59 31.47
C LYS A 234 9.79 -8.97 32.02
N GLU A 235 8.87 -9.28 31.12
CA GLU A 235 7.51 -9.68 31.44
C GLU A 235 7.50 -11.14 31.95
N GLN A 236 7.11 -11.34 33.22
CA GLN A 236 7.11 -12.66 33.83
C GLN A 236 6.28 -13.68 33.05
N GLU A 237 5.17 -13.26 32.47
CA GLU A 237 4.31 -14.10 31.61
C GLU A 237 5.09 -14.69 30.43
N MET A 238 5.94 -13.89 29.76
CA MET A 238 6.76 -14.35 28.64
C MET A 238 7.82 -15.37 29.10
N VAL A 239 8.44 -15.09 30.25
CA VAL A 239 9.43 -16.00 30.86
C VAL A 239 8.79 -17.34 31.20
N ASP A 240 7.64 -17.34 31.87
CA ASP A 240 6.95 -18.53 32.31
C ASP A 240 6.47 -19.37 31.11
N ARG A 241 5.89 -18.72 30.10
CA ARG A 241 5.49 -19.38 28.86
C ARG A 241 6.66 -19.98 28.09
N ALA A 242 7.78 -19.28 28.02
CA ALA A 242 8.99 -19.80 27.35
C ALA A 242 9.53 -21.02 28.09
N ARG A 243 9.55 -21.00 29.43
CA ARG A 243 9.96 -22.11 30.26
C ARG A 243 9.06 -23.34 30.07
N GLU A 244 7.76 -23.13 30.11
CA GLU A 244 6.76 -24.19 29.90
C GLU A 244 6.92 -24.84 28.53
N ASN A 245 6.98 -24.06 27.45
CA ASN A 245 7.15 -24.61 26.11
C ASN A 245 8.47 -25.38 25.97
N ARG A 246 9.57 -24.84 26.50
CA ARG A 246 10.86 -25.56 26.53
C ARG A 246 10.76 -26.91 27.24
N GLU A 247 10.15 -26.94 28.44
CA GLU A 247 9.98 -28.17 29.21
C GLU A 247 9.10 -29.20 28.49
N ARG A 248 8.08 -28.76 27.76
CA ARG A 248 7.26 -29.62 26.90
C ARG A 248 8.11 -30.26 25.81
N LEU A 249 8.89 -29.44 25.06
CA LEU A 249 9.79 -29.96 24.03
C LEU A 249 10.81 -30.98 24.57
N MET A 250 11.39 -30.70 25.73
CA MET A 250 12.35 -31.63 26.38
C MET A 250 11.71 -32.94 26.81
N ARG A 251 10.40 -33.01 27.03
CA ARG A 251 9.64 -34.24 27.30
C ARG A 251 9.14 -34.94 26.02
N GLY A 252 9.42 -34.39 24.83
CA GLY A 252 8.94 -34.92 23.57
C GLY A 252 7.48 -34.54 23.24
N ASP A 253 6.94 -33.53 23.90
CA ASP A 253 5.62 -32.96 23.60
C ASP A 253 5.80 -31.77 22.63
N TYR A 254 5.51 -32.01 21.37
CA TYR A 254 5.71 -31.05 20.28
C TYR A 254 4.41 -30.32 19.85
N ASP A 255 3.31 -30.55 20.53
CA ASP A 255 2.03 -29.90 20.26
C ASP A 255 1.95 -28.57 21.05
N LEU A 256 2.44 -27.47 20.42
CA LEU A 256 2.64 -26.13 21.04
C LEU A 256 1.64 -25.09 20.57
#